data_6b7fb6765bff16242bf2d3bfb7be1f35
#
_entry.id   6b7fb6765bff16242bf2d3bfb7be1f35
#
_cell.length_a   1.000
_cell.length_b   1.000
_cell.length_c   1.000
_cell.angle_alpha   90.00
_cell.angle_beta   90.00
_cell.angle_gamma   90.00
#
_symmetry.space_group_name_H-M   'P 1'
#
loop_
_entity.id
_entity.type
_entity.pdbx_description
1 polymer ?
#
loop_
_entity_poly.entity_id
_entity_poly.type
_entity_poly.pdbx_seq_one_letter_code
_entity_poly.pdbx_strand_id
1 'polypeptide(L)'
;MSNEIFVAFATQKGGIGKSTVTALAASYLHNVQGHKGAVIDCDAPQHSIHGLRERETKLIDESLYFKALACDHFRKIRKNAYPVIASDALNALDDAERMLAEEEVKPDIVFFDMPGTLKSNGVV
;
A
#
# COMPACT_ATOMS: atom_id res chain seq x y z
N MET A 1 -11.91 -13.87 14.46
CA MET A 1 -12.13 -14.04 13.03
C MET A 1 -11.86 -12.73 12.31
N SER A 2 -11.06 -12.76 11.28
CA SER A 2 -10.69 -11.54 10.58
C SER A 2 -11.76 -11.16 9.56
N ASN A 3 -12.00 -9.86 9.44
CA ASN A 3 -12.99 -9.32 8.53
C ASN A 3 -12.36 -8.38 7.52
N GLU A 4 -11.10 -8.62 7.20
CA GLU A 4 -10.39 -7.80 6.23
C GLU A 4 -11.00 -7.95 4.84
N ILE A 5 -11.05 -6.85 4.11
CA ILE A 5 -11.47 -6.84 2.72
C ILE A 5 -10.22 -6.74 1.87
N PHE A 6 -10.07 -7.64 0.90
CA PHE A 6 -8.96 -7.62 -0.04
C PHE A 6 -9.45 -7.08 -1.38
N VAL A 7 -8.80 -6.05 -1.88
CA VAL A 7 -9.16 -5.41 -3.15
C VAL A 7 -7.94 -5.42 -4.06
N ALA A 8 -8.07 -6.00 -5.23
CA ALA A 8 -6.99 -6.05 -6.20
C ALA A 8 -7.24 -5.08 -7.34
N PHE A 9 -6.21 -4.34 -7.73
CA PHE A 9 -6.23 -3.50 -8.92
C PHE A 9 -5.34 -4.14 -9.97
N ALA A 10 -5.88 -4.35 -11.16
CA ALA A 10 -5.14 -4.94 -12.26
C ALA A 10 -5.62 -4.35 -13.57
N THR A 11 -4.69 -4.22 -14.53
CA THR A 11 -5.03 -3.81 -15.88
C THR A 11 -4.29 -4.72 -16.84
N GLN A 12 -4.83 -4.90 -18.02
CA GLN A 12 -4.19 -5.75 -19.01
C GLN A 12 -3.09 -5.04 -19.78
N LYS A 13 -3.08 -3.74 -19.78
CA LYS A 13 -2.14 -2.95 -20.57
C LYS A 13 -1.46 -1.93 -19.69
N GLY A 14 -0.14 -1.95 -19.73
CA GLY A 14 0.73 -0.90 -19.23
C GLY A 14 0.52 -0.36 -17.85
N GLY A 15 -0.62 -0.50 -17.30
CA GLY A 15 -0.87 -0.07 -15.93
C GLY A 15 -0.71 1.40 -15.67
N ILE A 16 -0.76 2.24 -16.70
CA ILE A 16 -0.66 3.67 -16.51
C ILE A 16 -1.83 4.13 -15.65
N GLY A 17 -1.52 4.73 -14.52
CA GLY A 17 -2.54 5.19 -13.59
C GLY A 17 -3.02 4.16 -12.58
N LYS A 18 -2.74 2.87 -12.82
CA LYS A 18 -3.19 1.83 -11.89
C LYS A 18 -2.58 2.01 -10.50
N SER A 19 -1.26 2.16 -10.44
CA SER A 19 -0.59 2.36 -9.14
C SER A 19 -1.00 3.67 -8.51
N THR A 20 -1.20 4.70 -9.32
CA THR A 20 -1.69 5.99 -8.83
C THR A 20 -3.08 5.83 -8.21
N VAL A 21 -3.98 5.13 -8.88
CA VAL A 21 -5.34 4.91 -8.36
C VAL A 21 -5.29 4.09 -7.08
N THR A 22 -4.45 3.05 -7.04
CA THR A 22 -4.29 2.24 -5.84
C THR A 22 -3.83 3.08 -4.66
N ALA A 23 -2.80 3.90 -4.89
CA ALA A 23 -2.26 4.76 -3.83
C ALA A 23 -3.29 5.79 -3.37
N LEU A 24 -4.03 6.38 -4.31
CA LEU A 24 -5.06 7.36 -3.96
C LEU A 24 -6.20 6.72 -3.16
N ALA A 25 -6.63 5.53 -3.55
CA ALA A 25 -7.69 4.82 -2.85
C ALA A 25 -7.25 4.48 -1.43
N ALA A 26 -6.04 3.93 -1.27
CA ALA A 26 -5.51 3.59 0.04
C ALA A 26 -5.39 4.83 0.92
N SER A 27 -4.85 5.91 0.36
CA SER A 27 -4.68 7.16 1.10
C SER A 27 -6.02 7.76 1.53
N TYR A 28 -6.99 7.76 0.64
CA TYR A 28 -8.30 8.32 0.95
C TYR A 28 -8.99 7.53 2.07
N LEU A 29 -9.02 6.21 1.92
CA LEU A 29 -9.70 5.39 2.91
C LEU A 29 -9.00 5.43 4.27
N HIS A 30 -7.67 5.41 4.25
CA HIS A 30 -6.91 5.42 5.50
C HIS A 30 -6.92 6.79 6.17
N ASN A 31 -6.70 7.86 5.41
CA ASN A 31 -6.51 9.19 5.98
C ASN A 31 -7.81 9.97 6.17
N VAL A 32 -8.82 9.70 5.36
CA VAL A 32 -10.04 10.49 5.35
C VAL A 32 -11.24 9.73 5.89
N GLN A 33 -11.43 8.49 5.44
CA GLN A 33 -12.62 7.72 5.80
C GLN A 33 -12.48 6.91 7.08
N GLY A 34 -11.33 6.94 7.72
CA GLY A 34 -11.16 6.30 9.01
C GLY A 34 -10.90 4.80 8.97
N HIS A 35 -10.73 4.22 7.78
CA HIS A 35 -10.35 2.81 7.66
C HIS A 35 -8.86 2.64 7.93
N LYS A 36 -8.47 1.43 8.29
CA LYS A 36 -7.06 1.09 8.44
C LYS A 36 -6.62 0.33 7.21
N GLY A 37 -5.85 0.99 6.36
CA GLY A 37 -5.45 0.44 5.08
C GLY A 37 -4.08 -0.21 5.11
N ALA A 38 -3.81 -0.99 4.06
CA ALA A 38 -2.48 -1.51 3.77
C ALA A 38 -2.40 -1.75 2.27
N VAL A 39 -1.19 -1.72 1.73
CA VAL A 39 -0.96 -1.97 0.31
C VAL A 39 0.09 -3.05 0.15
N ILE A 40 -0.22 -4.05 -0.66
CA ILE A 40 0.73 -5.06 -1.11
C ILE A 40 1.08 -4.72 -2.55
N ASP A 41 2.28 -4.21 -2.76
CA ASP A 41 2.73 -3.77 -4.08
C ASP A 41 3.34 -4.94 -4.83
N CYS A 42 2.55 -5.57 -5.68
CA CYS A 42 2.92 -6.77 -6.42
C CYS A 42 3.38 -6.45 -7.85
N ASP A 43 3.47 -5.20 -8.21
CA ASP A 43 3.84 -4.80 -9.57
C ASP A 43 5.35 -4.79 -9.74
N ALA A 44 5.94 -5.96 -9.61
CA ALA A 44 7.38 -6.16 -9.76
C ALA A 44 7.78 -6.09 -11.23
N PRO A 45 8.97 -5.61 -11.53
CA PRO A 45 10.00 -5.10 -10.62
C PRO A 45 9.88 -3.61 -10.28
N GLN A 46 8.90 -2.90 -10.85
CA GLN A 46 8.80 -1.45 -10.66
C GLN A 46 8.49 -1.06 -9.22
N HIS A 47 7.54 -1.74 -8.60
CA HIS A 47 7.10 -1.43 -7.23
C HIS A 47 6.89 0.06 -7.02
N SER A 48 6.03 0.66 -7.86
CA SER A 48 5.87 2.11 -7.90
C SER A 48 5.35 2.69 -6.57
N ILE A 49 4.43 1.99 -5.92
CA ILE A 49 3.87 2.49 -4.65
C ILE A 49 4.89 2.37 -3.53
N HIS A 50 5.60 1.24 -3.49
CA HIS A 50 6.65 1.05 -2.50
C HIS A 50 7.75 2.09 -2.67
N GLY A 51 8.15 2.36 -3.93
CA GLY A 51 9.14 3.38 -4.22
C GLY A 51 8.69 4.77 -3.84
N LEU A 52 7.43 5.08 -4.05
CA LEU A 52 6.88 6.37 -3.63
C LEU A 52 6.97 6.53 -2.11
N ARG A 53 6.61 5.50 -1.36
CA ARG A 53 6.68 5.53 0.09
C ARG A 53 8.13 5.73 0.55
N GLU A 54 9.10 5.06 -0.08
CA GLU A 54 10.49 5.24 0.27
C GLU A 54 10.96 6.68 0.03
N ARG A 55 10.55 7.28 -1.08
CA ARG A 55 10.90 8.67 -1.37
C ARG A 55 10.28 9.63 -0.37
N GLU A 56 9.03 9.41 0.00
CA GLU A 56 8.35 10.24 1.00
C GLU A 56 9.03 10.13 2.35
N THR A 57 9.38 8.92 2.76
CA THR A 57 10.05 8.71 4.04
C THR A 57 11.40 9.41 4.07
N LYS A 58 12.16 9.32 2.98
CA LYS A 58 13.45 9.98 2.90
C LYS A 58 13.29 11.51 2.99
N LEU A 59 12.31 12.05 2.29
CA LEU A 59 12.05 13.48 2.32
C LEU A 59 11.68 13.96 3.73
N ILE A 60 10.86 13.20 4.41
CA ILE A 60 10.46 13.51 5.78
C ILE A 60 11.67 13.46 6.70
N ASP A 61 12.52 12.46 6.56
CA ASP A 61 13.71 12.31 7.41
C ASP A 61 14.73 13.42 7.19
N GLU A 62 14.83 13.94 5.97
CA GLU A 62 15.84 14.94 5.62
C GLU A 62 15.38 16.38 5.78
N SER A 63 14.10 16.63 6.02
CA SER A 63 13.54 17.98 6.07
C SER A 63 12.76 18.20 7.35
N LEU A 64 13.19 19.18 8.15
CA LEU A 64 12.46 19.54 9.37
C LEU A 64 11.05 20.01 9.05
N TYR A 65 10.88 20.70 7.94
CA TYR A 65 9.56 21.18 7.53
C TYR A 65 8.61 20.03 7.24
N PHE A 66 9.04 19.06 6.42
CA PHE A 66 8.19 17.93 6.08
C PHE A 66 7.99 16.99 7.27
N LYS A 67 9.01 16.88 8.13
CA LYS A 67 8.85 16.09 9.36
C LYS A 67 7.77 16.68 10.25
N ALA A 68 7.75 17.99 10.40
CA ALA A 68 6.73 18.66 11.21
C ALA A 68 5.33 18.48 10.63
N LEU A 69 5.20 18.59 9.29
CA LEU A 69 3.92 18.36 8.62
C LEU A 69 3.43 16.94 8.81
N ALA A 70 4.32 15.97 8.67
CA ALA A 70 3.96 14.56 8.84
C ALA A 70 3.53 14.27 10.27
N CYS A 71 4.27 14.76 11.26
CA CYS A 71 3.90 14.56 12.66
C CYS A 71 2.54 15.16 12.98
N ASP A 72 2.27 16.34 12.45
CA ASP A 72 0.97 16.99 12.66
C ASP A 72 -0.16 16.18 12.03
N HIS A 73 0.06 15.70 10.81
CA HIS A 73 -0.94 14.90 10.10
C HIS A 73 -1.25 13.61 10.86
N PHE A 74 -0.22 12.85 11.25
CA PHE A 74 -0.45 11.59 11.93
C PHE A 74 -1.05 11.77 13.32
N ARG A 75 -0.73 12.88 13.97
CA ARG A 75 -1.38 13.21 15.24
C ARG A 75 -2.88 13.47 15.05
N LYS A 76 -3.23 14.17 13.97
CA LYS A 76 -4.64 14.50 13.70
C LYS A 76 -5.46 13.26 13.38
N ILE A 77 -4.92 12.34 12.59
CA ILE A 77 -5.66 11.12 12.25
C ILE A 77 -5.52 10.04 13.32
N ARG A 78 -4.62 10.22 14.29
CA ARG A 78 -4.41 9.33 15.43
C ARG A 78 -4.01 7.91 15.03
N LYS A 79 -3.22 7.80 13.97
CA LYS A 79 -2.67 6.51 13.52
C LYS A 79 -1.47 6.76 12.63
N ASN A 80 -0.69 5.71 12.45
CA ASN A 80 0.49 5.77 11.61
C ASN A 80 0.10 5.68 10.13
N ALA A 81 1.08 5.91 9.26
CA ALA A 81 0.87 5.73 7.83
C ALA A 81 0.53 4.25 7.54
N TYR A 82 -0.27 4.02 6.51
CA TYR A 82 -0.60 2.65 6.16
C TYR A 82 0.65 1.92 5.66
N PRO A 83 0.80 0.63 5.98
CA PRO A 83 1.96 -0.12 5.51
C PRO A 83 1.91 -0.36 4.00
N VAL A 84 3.09 -0.33 3.37
CA VAL A 84 3.26 -0.66 1.96
C VAL A 84 4.34 -1.73 1.89
N ILE A 85 4.00 -2.89 1.36
CA ILE A 85 4.90 -4.03 1.31
C ILE A 85 5.15 -4.41 -0.15
N ALA A 86 6.41 -4.51 -0.53
CA ALA A 86 6.78 -4.97 -1.86
C ALA A 86 6.65 -6.50 -1.91
N SER A 87 5.99 -7.00 -2.95
CA SER A 87 5.77 -8.42 -3.12
C SER A 87 5.74 -8.73 -4.62
N ASP A 88 5.12 -9.83 -4.99
CA ASP A 88 4.86 -10.19 -6.38
C ASP A 88 3.55 -10.98 -6.44
N ALA A 89 3.12 -11.28 -7.67
CA ALA A 89 1.82 -11.95 -7.84
C ALA A 89 1.81 -13.34 -7.20
N LEU A 90 2.95 -14.00 -7.18
CA LEU A 90 3.03 -15.36 -6.65
C LEU A 90 2.95 -15.39 -5.12
N ASN A 91 3.56 -14.41 -4.47
CA ASN A 91 3.68 -14.38 -3.01
C ASN A 91 2.70 -13.42 -2.33
N ALA A 92 1.81 -12.80 -3.09
CA ALA A 92 0.98 -11.71 -2.59
C ALA A 92 0.15 -12.11 -1.37
N LEU A 93 -0.54 -13.25 -1.43
CA LEU A 93 -1.39 -13.67 -0.32
C LEU A 93 -0.58 -14.06 0.91
N ASP A 94 0.54 -14.77 0.69
CA ASP A 94 1.40 -15.15 1.82
C ASP A 94 1.96 -13.93 2.52
N ASP A 95 2.39 -12.94 1.75
CA ASP A 95 2.94 -11.72 2.31
C ASP A 95 1.86 -10.90 3.03
N ALA A 96 0.65 -10.89 2.49
CA ALA A 96 -0.47 -10.21 3.16
C ALA A 96 -0.81 -10.90 4.49
N GLU A 97 -0.87 -12.20 4.50
CA GLU A 97 -1.17 -12.93 5.74
C GLU A 97 -0.09 -12.73 6.78
N ARG A 98 1.19 -12.71 6.35
CA ARG A 98 2.28 -12.44 7.27
C ARG A 98 2.19 -11.04 7.86
N MET A 99 1.89 -10.05 7.01
CA MET A 99 1.71 -8.69 7.48
C MET A 99 0.58 -8.60 8.51
N LEU A 100 -0.56 -9.22 8.22
CA LEU A 100 -1.69 -9.21 9.15
C LEU A 100 -1.35 -9.86 10.47
N ALA A 101 -0.52 -10.90 10.45
CA ALA A 101 -0.10 -11.57 11.68
C ALA A 101 0.85 -10.71 12.51
N GLU A 102 1.67 -9.88 11.86
CA GLU A 102 2.68 -9.09 12.55
C GLU A 102 2.20 -7.71 13.01
N GLU A 103 1.16 -7.17 12.37
CA GLU A 103 0.69 -5.83 12.70
C GLU A 103 -0.06 -5.83 14.03
N GLU A 104 0.34 -4.92 14.90
CA GLU A 104 -0.33 -4.74 16.19
C GLU A 104 -1.76 -4.23 15.99
N VAL A 105 -1.93 -3.28 15.07
CA VAL A 105 -3.25 -2.77 14.69
C VAL A 105 -3.58 -3.33 13.32
N LYS A 106 -4.56 -4.21 13.25
CA LYS A 106 -4.88 -4.91 12.00
C LYS A 106 -5.54 -3.99 10.99
N PRO A 107 -5.08 -3.97 9.75
CA PRO A 107 -5.81 -3.30 8.68
C PRO A 107 -7.18 -3.94 8.45
N ASP A 108 -8.16 -3.15 8.09
CA ASP A 108 -9.48 -3.68 7.73
C ASP A 108 -9.68 -3.72 6.21
N ILE A 109 -8.78 -3.11 5.45
CA ILE A 109 -8.81 -3.21 3.99
C ILE A 109 -7.36 -3.30 3.47
N VAL A 110 -7.12 -4.26 2.59
CA VAL A 110 -5.80 -4.50 2.01
C VAL A 110 -5.91 -4.39 0.49
N PHE A 111 -5.12 -3.50 -0.07
CA PHE A 111 -5.08 -3.29 -1.52
C PHE A 111 -3.89 -4.04 -2.12
N PHE A 112 -4.14 -4.70 -3.23
CA PHE A 112 -3.09 -5.39 -4.00
C PHE A 112 -2.91 -4.66 -5.32
N ASP A 113 -1.72 -4.10 -5.55
CA ASP A 113 -1.38 -3.50 -6.83
C ASP A 113 -0.75 -4.58 -7.70
N MET A 114 -1.56 -5.19 -8.55
CA MET A 114 -1.16 -6.35 -9.33
C MET A 114 -0.40 -5.94 -10.59
N PRO A 115 0.41 -6.83 -11.16
CA PRO A 115 1.13 -6.54 -12.41
C PRO A 115 0.19 -6.17 -13.53
N GLY A 116 0.64 -5.27 -14.40
CA GLY A 116 -0.14 -4.86 -15.55
C GLY A 116 -0.30 -5.93 -16.62
N THR A 117 0.55 -6.96 -16.57
CA THR A 117 0.52 -8.07 -17.53
C THR A 117 0.11 -9.35 -16.81
N LEU A 118 -0.91 -10.02 -17.29
CA LEU A 118 -1.40 -11.26 -16.69
C LEU A 118 -0.82 -12.50 -17.34
N LYS A 119 0.41 -12.41 -17.80
CA LYS A 119 1.09 -13.54 -18.46
C LYS A 119 2.09 -14.23 -17.56
N SER A 120 2.40 -13.68 -16.43
CA SER A 120 3.40 -14.27 -15.56
C SER A 120 2.88 -15.55 -14.93
N ASN A 121 3.80 -16.40 -14.45
CA ASN A 121 3.43 -17.66 -13.85
C ASN A 121 2.66 -17.49 -12.54
N GLY A 122 2.71 -16.36 -11.93
CA GLY A 122 1.98 -16.11 -10.70
C GLY A 122 0.60 -15.55 -10.88
N VAL A 123 0.21 -15.26 -12.12
CA VAL A 123 -1.09 -14.65 -12.43
C VAL A 123 -1.77 -15.46 -13.51
N VAL A 124 -2.92 -15.94 -13.24
CA VAL A 124 -3.67 -16.78 -14.16
C VAL A 124 -4.77 -16.00 -14.86
#